data_233a661bab204f0e888760e824735451
#
_entry.id   233a661bab204f0e888760e824735451
#
_cell.length_a   1.000
_cell.length_b   1.000
_cell.length_c   1.000
_cell.angle_alpha   90.00
_cell.angle_beta   90.00
_cell.angle_gamma   90.00
#
_symmetry.space_group_name_H-M   'P 1'
#
loop_
_entity.id
_entity.type
_entity.pdbx_description
1 polymer ?
#
loop_
_entity_poly.entity_id
_entity_poly.type
_entity_poly.pdbx_seq_one_letter_code
_entity_poly.pdbx_strand_id
1 'polypeptide(L)'
;MTDITDDTGFKQALQGLDHASQRLLAARFVESVMSLATDDRIGHVIAVAARPDAGETELTEVLHSARAATLACHTRCGSEGDWKEQAGYFVARAATAAVTPEGKQFGGPAWQAAMSARMAQTARSIDTDEDCAGQERLSQYSLLSDFLNSR
;
A
#
# COMPACT_ATOMS: atom_id res chain seq x y z
N MET A 1 -16.17 -19.81 -0.03
CA MET A 1 -15.18 -19.17 -0.91
C MET A 1 -15.67 -17.78 -1.27
N THR A 2 -14.83 -16.76 -1.04
CA THR A 2 -15.20 -15.36 -1.30
C THR A 2 -14.50 -14.90 -2.56
N ASP A 3 -15.28 -14.55 -3.59
CA ASP A 3 -14.73 -14.00 -4.82
C ASP A 3 -14.97 -12.49 -4.85
N ILE A 4 -13.89 -11.74 -4.97
CA ILE A 4 -13.92 -10.30 -5.08
C ILE A 4 -13.86 -9.95 -6.56
N THR A 5 -14.89 -9.28 -7.06
CA THR A 5 -15.04 -8.99 -8.49
C THR A 5 -15.17 -7.51 -8.81
N ASP A 6 -15.41 -6.67 -7.79
CA ASP A 6 -15.52 -5.22 -7.98
C ASP A 6 -15.05 -4.48 -6.74
N ASP A 7 -14.92 -3.15 -6.88
CA ASP A 7 -14.41 -2.31 -5.78
C ASP A 7 -15.41 -2.17 -4.62
N THR A 8 -16.69 -2.29 -4.86
CA THR A 8 -17.69 -2.27 -3.78
C THR A 8 -17.47 -3.46 -2.86
N GLY A 9 -17.39 -4.66 -3.43
CA GLY A 9 -17.11 -5.88 -2.67
C GLY A 9 -15.73 -5.86 -2.01
N PHE A 10 -14.74 -5.35 -2.74
CA PHE A 10 -13.37 -5.21 -2.23
C PHE A 10 -13.34 -4.34 -0.97
N LYS A 11 -13.92 -3.15 -1.05
CA LYS A 11 -13.94 -2.20 0.07
C LYS A 11 -14.71 -2.76 1.26
N GLN A 12 -15.89 -3.37 1.02
CA GLN A 12 -16.69 -3.97 2.08
C GLN A 12 -15.92 -5.08 2.81
N ALA A 13 -15.26 -5.95 2.06
CA ALA A 13 -14.48 -7.04 2.64
C ALA A 13 -13.30 -6.51 3.47
N LEU A 14 -12.60 -5.48 2.98
CA LEU A 14 -11.52 -4.84 3.75
C LEU A 14 -12.03 -4.24 5.04
N GLN A 15 -13.14 -3.53 4.99
CA GLN A 15 -13.71 -2.86 6.17
C GLN A 15 -14.25 -3.85 7.20
N GLY A 16 -14.55 -5.09 6.80
CA GLY A 16 -14.94 -6.16 7.72
C GLY A 16 -13.79 -6.78 8.49
N LEU A 17 -12.53 -6.48 8.13
CA LEU A 17 -11.35 -7.01 8.81
C LEU A 17 -10.98 -6.13 10.00
N ASP A 18 -10.41 -6.74 11.04
CA ASP A 18 -9.86 -5.98 12.15
C ASP A 18 -8.61 -5.21 11.69
N HIS A 19 -8.18 -4.25 12.51
CA HIS A 19 -7.06 -3.37 12.14
C HIS A 19 -5.76 -4.15 11.89
N ALA A 20 -5.47 -5.16 12.72
CA ALA A 20 -4.25 -5.95 12.56
C ALA A 20 -4.26 -6.73 11.25
N SER A 21 -5.40 -7.33 10.89
CA SER A 21 -5.54 -8.03 9.60
C SER A 21 -5.42 -7.07 8.42
N GLN A 22 -6.01 -5.88 8.54
CA GLN A 22 -5.86 -4.85 7.50
C GLN A 22 -4.40 -4.44 7.31
N ARG A 23 -3.64 -4.30 8.42
CA ARG A 23 -2.21 -3.97 8.32
C ARG A 23 -1.44 -5.06 7.57
N LEU A 24 -1.69 -6.33 7.90
CA LEU A 24 -1.01 -7.45 7.23
C LEU A 24 -1.31 -7.48 5.74
N LEU A 25 -2.57 -7.27 5.38
CA LEU A 25 -2.98 -7.25 3.99
C LEU A 25 -2.43 -6.01 3.27
N ALA A 26 -2.44 -4.85 3.92
CA ALA A 26 -1.86 -3.62 3.38
C ALA A 26 -0.38 -3.84 3.04
N ALA A 27 0.37 -4.52 3.90
CA ALA A 27 1.76 -4.84 3.63
C ALA A 27 1.90 -5.66 2.34
N ARG A 28 1.02 -6.61 2.09
CA ARG A 28 1.03 -7.39 0.85
C ARG A 28 0.75 -6.52 -0.38
N PHE A 29 -0.17 -5.56 -0.25
CA PHE A 29 -0.44 -4.63 -1.36
C PHE A 29 0.78 -3.78 -1.68
N VAL A 30 1.51 -3.33 -0.66
CA VAL A 30 2.74 -2.56 -0.89
C VAL A 30 3.84 -3.43 -1.49
N GLU A 31 3.96 -4.67 -1.03
CA GLU A 31 4.95 -5.62 -1.58
C GLU A 31 4.77 -5.78 -3.09
N SER A 32 3.54 -5.77 -3.58
CA SER A 32 3.27 -5.93 -5.01
C SER A 32 3.79 -4.79 -5.87
N VAL A 33 4.08 -3.62 -5.26
CA VAL A 33 4.60 -2.45 -5.97
C VAL A 33 6.00 -2.05 -5.50
N MET A 34 6.67 -2.91 -4.73
CA MET A 34 8.01 -2.59 -4.19
C MET A 34 9.06 -2.32 -5.25
N SER A 35 8.89 -2.89 -6.45
CA SER A 35 9.80 -2.60 -7.56
C SER A 35 9.77 -1.13 -7.98
N LEU A 36 8.73 -0.39 -7.60
CA LEU A 36 8.57 1.04 -7.91
C LEU A 36 9.06 1.93 -6.75
N ALA A 37 9.47 1.37 -5.62
CA ALA A 37 9.96 2.13 -4.49
C ALA A 37 11.28 2.83 -4.84
N THR A 38 11.42 4.10 -4.42
CA THR A 38 12.61 4.90 -4.66
C THR A 38 13.32 5.29 -3.36
N ASP A 39 12.78 4.90 -2.21
CA ASP A 39 13.35 5.23 -0.91
C ASP A 39 13.68 3.94 -0.15
N ASP A 40 14.91 3.81 0.31
CA ASP A 40 15.42 2.59 0.93
C ASP A 40 14.72 2.23 2.24
N ARG A 41 14.10 3.21 2.91
CA ARG A 41 13.43 2.99 4.18
C ARG A 41 12.16 2.15 4.05
N ILE A 42 11.53 2.15 2.88
CA ILE A 42 10.25 1.49 2.67
C ILE A 42 10.33 -0.02 2.89
N GLY A 43 11.44 -0.64 2.47
CA GLY A 43 11.63 -2.08 2.68
C GLY A 43 11.52 -2.48 4.14
N HIS A 44 12.17 -1.73 5.04
CA HIS A 44 12.10 -2.00 6.48
C HIS A 44 10.71 -1.74 7.05
N VAL A 45 10.06 -0.64 6.63
CA VAL A 45 8.69 -0.32 7.05
C VAL A 45 7.77 -1.50 6.76
N ILE A 46 7.83 -2.03 5.56
CA ILE A 46 6.94 -3.12 5.14
C ILE A 46 7.32 -4.44 5.82
N ALA A 47 8.60 -4.69 6.05
CA ALA A 47 9.02 -5.88 6.81
C ALA A 47 8.40 -5.90 8.21
N VAL A 48 8.34 -4.74 8.88
CA VAL A 48 7.71 -4.63 10.20
C VAL A 48 6.17 -4.74 10.06
N ALA A 49 5.58 -4.04 9.09
CA ALA A 49 4.13 -4.06 8.88
C ALA A 49 3.59 -5.48 8.62
N ALA A 50 4.40 -6.32 7.98
CA ALA A 50 4.02 -7.69 7.61
C ALA A 50 4.11 -8.68 8.78
N ARG A 51 4.69 -8.28 9.91
CA ARG A 51 4.83 -9.19 11.06
C ARG A 51 3.59 -9.15 11.95
N PRO A 52 2.96 -10.30 12.21
CA PRO A 52 1.80 -10.35 13.12
C PRO A 52 2.12 -9.89 14.55
N ASP A 53 3.37 -10.09 14.99
CA ASP A 53 3.82 -9.78 16.35
C ASP A 53 4.43 -8.37 16.48
N ALA A 54 4.34 -7.52 15.46
CA ALA A 54 4.88 -6.17 15.53
C ALA A 54 4.21 -5.38 16.67
N GLY A 55 5.03 -4.85 17.57
CA GLY A 55 4.57 -4.09 18.72
C GLY A 55 4.28 -2.62 18.38
N GLU A 56 3.54 -1.97 19.29
CA GLU A 56 3.16 -0.57 19.11
C GLU A 56 4.37 0.36 18.94
N THR A 57 5.43 0.13 19.73
CA THR A 57 6.65 0.94 19.66
C THR A 57 7.32 0.81 18.28
N GLU A 58 7.46 -0.42 17.78
CA GLU A 58 8.04 -0.66 16.45
C GLU A 58 7.19 -0.02 15.35
N LEU A 59 5.88 -0.17 15.44
CA LEU A 59 4.96 0.39 14.44
C LEU A 59 5.03 1.92 14.46
N THR A 60 5.14 2.55 15.61
CA THR A 60 5.32 3.99 15.74
C THR A 60 6.63 4.45 15.08
N GLU A 61 7.71 3.73 15.32
CA GLU A 61 9.02 4.05 14.73
C GLU A 61 9.00 3.96 13.21
N VAL A 62 8.41 2.89 12.65
CA VAL A 62 8.35 2.75 11.19
C VAL A 62 7.36 3.72 10.58
N LEU A 63 6.34 4.17 11.32
CA LEU A 63 5.44 5.23 10.84
C LEU A 63 6.21 6.53 10.66
N HIS A 64 7.06 6.91 11.62
CA HIS A 64 7.93 8.08 11.48
C HIS A 64 8.84 7.95 10.26
N SER A 65 9.43 6.78 10.07
CA SER A 65 10.30 6.49 8.93
C SER A 65 9.54 6.59 7.61
N ALA A 66 8.32 6.02 7.55
CA ALA A 66 7.49 6.06 6.36
C ALA A 66 7.07 7.49 6.00
N ARG A 67 6.70 8.29 7.00
CA ARG A 67 6.35 9.71 6.80
C ARG A 67 7.54 10.53 6.29
N ALA A 68 8.73 10.29 6.84
CA ALA A 68 9.95 10.94 6.37
C ALA A 68 10.26 10.56 4.93
N ALA A 69 10.11 9.29 4.59
CA ALA A 69 10.30 8.80 3.23
C ALA A 69 9.28 9.43 2.26
N THR A 70 8.03 9.52 2.68
CA THR A 70 6.97 10.14 1.86
C THR A 70 7.28 11.61 1.59
N LEU A 71 7.71 12.35 2.61
CA LEU A 71 8.08 13.76 2.43
C LEU A 71 9.29 13.90 1.50
N ALA A 72 10.31 13.07 1.66
CA ALA A 72 11.49 13.09 0.79
C ALA A 72 11.12 12.78 -0.67
N CYS A 73 10.26 11.78 -0.88
CA CYS A 73 9.77 11.45 -2.22
C CYS A 73 8.94 12.57 -2.82
N HIS A 74 8.09 13.22 -2.02
CA HIS A 74 7.29 14.35 -2.48
C HIS A 74 8.18 15.51 -2.93
N THR A 75 9.23 15.79 -2.17
CA THR A 75 10.20 16.84 -2.51
C THR A 75 10.90 16.53 -3.84
N ARG A 76 11.29 15.27 -4.06
CA ARG A 76 11.93 14.85 -5.32
C ARG A 76 10.98 14.90 -6.52
N CYS A 77 9.68 14.72 -6.31
CA CYS A 77 8.70 14.79 -7.38
C CYS A 77 8.61 16.17 -8.03
N GLY A 78 8.72 17.23 -7.26
CA GLY A 78 8.75 18.63 -7.72
C GLY A 78 8.08 18.91 -9.05
N SER A 79 8.41 20.02 -9.67
CA SER A 79 7.87 20.42 -10.99
C SER A 79 8.49 19.62 -12.15
N GLU A 80 9.62 18.98 -11.92
CA GLU A 80 10.36 18.22 -12.93
C GLU A 80 10.35 16.71 -12.66
N GLY A 81 9.55 16.26 -11.70
CA GLY A 81 9.49 14.85 -11.33
C GLY A 81 9.02 13.97 -12.48
N ASP A 82 9.79 12.93 -12.80
CA ASP A 82 9.41 11.96 -13.79
C ASP A 82 8.44 10.94 -13.17
N TRP A 83 7.91 10.04 -13.99
CA TRP A 83 6.93 9.05 -13.51
C TRP A 83 7.52 8.13 -12.43
N LYS A 84 8.82 7.86 -12.46
CA LYS A 84 9.48 6.99 -11.48
C LYS A 84 9.46 7.62 -10.08
N GLU A 85 9.72 8.92 -10.01
CA GLU A 85 9.64 9.65 -8.73
C GLU A 85 8.21 9.72 -8.23
N GLN A 86 7.23 9.92 -9.12
CA GLN A 86 5.82 9.91 -8.76
C GLN A 86 5.40 8.54 -8.25
N ALA A 87 5.79 7.47 -8.94
CA ALA A 87 5.49 6.10 -8.51
C ALA A 87 6.09 5.83 -7.13
N GLY A 88 7.36 6.21 -6.92
CA GLY A 88 8.03 6.05 -5.63
C GLY A 88 7.33 6.79 -4.50
N TYR A 89 6.83 7.98 -4.77
CA TYR A 89 6.03 8.75 -3.81
C TYR A 89 4.78 7.98 -3.39
N PHE A 90 4.04 7.42 -4.34
CA PHE A 90 2.83 6.67 -4.03
C PHE A 90 3.13 5.35 -3.31
N VAL A 91 4.25 4.70 -3.59
CA VAL A 91 4.69 3.53 -2.81
C VAL A 91 4.94 3.94 -1.36
N ALA A 92 5.62 5.06 -1.13
CA ALA A 92 5.86 5.58 0.22
C ALA A 92 4.55 5.91 0.94
N ARG A 93 3.57 6.49 0.23
CA ARG A 93 2.24 6.75 0.78
C ARG A 93 1.52 5.46 1.15
N ALA A 94 1.62 4.44 0.31
CA ALA A 94 1.01 3.14 0.58
C ALA A 94 1.61 2.50 1.84
N ALA A 95 2.93 2.57 1.98
CA ALA A 95 3.64 2.06 3.16
C ALA A 95 3.23 2.81 4.43
N THR A 96 3.09 4.14 4.34
CA THR A 96 2.62 4.96 5.45
C THR A 96 1.21 4.55 5.87
N ALA A 97 0.32 4.34 4.91
CA ALA A 97 -1.04 3.88 5.18
C ALA A 97 -1.04 2.55 5.93
N ALA A 98 -0.16 1.63 5.53
CA ALA A 98 -0.09 0.29 6.14
C ALA A 98 0.19 0.34 7.64
N VAL A 99 0.96 1.32 8.11
CA VAL A 99 1.38 1.43 9.52
C VAL A 99 0.69 2.58 10.26
N THR A 100 -0.31 3.21 9.66
CA THR A 100 -1.08 4.27 10.32
C THR A 100 -2.01 3.67 11.37
N PRO A 101 -2.08 4.25 12.60
CA PRO A 101 -2.92 3.73 13.67
C PRO A 101 -4.41 3.72 13.32
N GLU A 102 -5.15 2.85 14.01
CA GLU A 102 -6.59 2.71 13.84
C GLU A 102 -7.31 4.05 14.03
N GLY A 103 -8.28 4.32 13.17
CA GLY A 103 -9.10 5.52 13.26
C GLY A 103 -8.45 6.80 12.75
N LYS A 104 -7.22 6.72 12.23
CA LYS A 104 -6.47 7.91 11.78
C LYS A 104 -6.49 8.12 10.28
N GLN A 105 -7.19 7.27 9.52
CA GLN A 105 -7.33 7.46 8.08
C GLN A 105 -8.66 6.89 7.58
N PHE A 106 -9.19 7.53 6.55
CA PHE A 106 -10.46 7.16 5.94
C PHE A 106 -10.35 5.79 5.25
N GLY A 107 -11.29 4.91 5.54
CA GLY A 107 -11.35 3.60 4.88
C GLY A 107 -10.40 2.55 5.44
N GLY A 108 -9.49 2.92 6.34
CA GLY A 108 -8.55 2.00 6.98
C GLY A 108 -7.27 1.77 6.18
N PRO A 109 -6.28 1.09 6.80
CA PRO A 109 -4.95 0.95 6.19
C PRO A 109 -4.95 0.15 4.90
N ALA A 110 -5.72 -0.93 4.80
CA ALA A 110 -5.70 -1.76 3.60
C ALA A 110 -6.29 -1.02 2.39
N TRP A 111 -7.39 -0.30 2.58
CA TRP A 111 -8.00 0.48 1.49
C TRP A 111 -7.05 1.58 1.01
N GLN A 112 -6.47 2.35 1.93
CA GLN A 112 -5.57 3.44 1.57
C GLN A 112 -4.29 2.93 0.92
N ALA A 113 -3.73 1.83 1.41
CA ALA A 113 -2.54 1.22 0.81
C ALA A 113 -2.86 0.72 -0.61
N ALA A 114 -4.01 0.07 -0.79
CA ALA A 114 -4.42 -0.43 -2.10
C ALA A 114 -4.58 0.72 -3.11
N MET A 115 -5.23 1.80 -2.70
CA MET A 115 -5.46 2.95 -3.60
C MET A 115 -4.14 3.63 -3.97
N SER A 116 -3.23 3.81 -3.01
CA SER A 116 -1.91 4.38 -3.28
C SER A 116 -1.08 3.47 -4.19
N ALA A 117 -1.15 2.15 -4.01
CA ALA A 117 -0.48 1.20 -4.89
C ALA A 117 -0.99 1.30 -6.34
N ARG A 118 -2.30 1.48 -6.52
CA ARG A 118 -2.88 1.70 -7.86
C ARG A 118 -2.37 3.01 -8.47
N MET A 119 -2.22 4.06 -7.66
CA MET A 119 -1.67 5.34 -8.13
C MET A 119 -0.21 5.19 -8.57
N ALA A 120 0.59 4.39 -7.87
CA ALA A 120 1.96 4.09 -8.28
C ALA A 120 1.97 3.41 -9.66
N GLN A 121 1.08 2.45 -9.89
CA GLN A 121 0.96 1.79 -11.19
C GLN A 121 0.42 2.74 -12.27
N THR A 122 -0.47 3.67 -11.91
CA THR A 122 -0.93 4.70 -12.83
C THR A 122 0.24 5.55 -13.33
N ALA A 123 1.15 5.93 -12.43
CA ALA A 123 2.36 6.68 -12.81
C ALA A 123 3.22 5.86 -13.78
N ARG A 124 3.39 4.56 -13.51
CA ARG A 124 4.16 3.68 -14.39
C ARG A 124 3.55 3.57 -15.79
N SER A 125 2.22 3.66 -15.90
CA SER A 125 1.53 3.52 -17.18
C SER A 125 1.89 4.62 -18.21
N ILE A 126 2.54 5.70 -17.76
CA ILE A 126 3.04 6.74 -18.67
C ILE A 126 4.07 6.17 -19.65
N ASP A 127 4.83 5.15 -19.23
CA ASP A 127 5.94 4.57 -19.98
C ASP A 127 5.54 3.27 -20.71
N THR A 128 4.26 2.92 -20.72
CA THR A 128 3.78 1.69 -21.35
C THR A 128 2.35 1.87 -21.83
N ASP A 129 1.93 1.05 -22.79
CA ASP A 129 0.55 1.01 -23.27
C ASP A 129 -0.34 0.11 -22.41
N GLU A 130 0.22 -0.53 -21.37
CA GLU A 130 -0.53 -1.43 -20.50
C GLU A 130 -1.39 -0.66 -19.49
N ASP A 131 -2.52 -1.26 -19.11
CA ASP A 131 -3.35 -0.78 -18.02
C ASP A 131 -2.79 -1.28 -16.68
N CYS A 132 -1.71 -0.65 -16.23
CA CYS A 132 -1.00 -1.08 -15.02
C CYS A 132 -1.88 -0.98 -13.77
N ALA A 133 -2.69 0.07 -13.66
CA ALA A 133 -3.58 0.24 -12.51
C ALA A 133 -4.69 -0.82 -12.51
N GLY A 134 -5.24 -1.18 -13.66
CA GLY A 134 -6.23 -2.24 -13.77
C GLY A 134 -5.65 -3.60 -13.41
N GLN A 135 -4.43 -3.88 -13.85
CA GLN A 135 -3.72 -5.12 -13.48
C GLN A 135 -3.49 -5.17 -11.97
N GLU A 136 -3.10 -4.06 -11.36
CA GLU A 136 -2.88 -3.98 -9.90
C GLU A 136 -4.20 -4.23 -9.17
N ARG A 137 -5.30 -3.64 -9.63
CA ARG A 137 -6.62 -3.85 -9.05
C ARG A 137 -6.99 -5.34 -9.01
N LEU A 138 -6.81 -6.05 -10.12
CA LEU A 138 -7.10 -7.49 -10.19
C LEU A 138 -6.20 -8.30 -9.26
N SER A 139 -4.93 -7.95 -9.19
CA SER A 139 -3.98 -8.56 -8.26
C SER A 139 -4.42 -8.36 -6.81
N GLN A 140 -4.91 -7.16 -6.47
CA GLN A 140 -5.41 -6.87 -5.12
C GLN A 140 -6.64 -7.71 -4.78
N TYR A 141 -7.54 -7.92 -5.73
CA TYR A 141 -8.69 -8.79 -5.51
C TYR A 141 -8.25 -10.22 -5.19
N SER A 142 -7.25 -10.72 -5.93
CA SER A 142 -6.70 -12.06 -5.69
C SER A 142 -6.02 -12.16 -4.33
N LEU A 143 -5.24 -11.15 -3.95
CA LEU A 143 -4.57 -11.11 -2.64
C LEU A 143 -5.60 -11.13 -1.50
N LEU A 144 -6.67 -10.35 -1.63
CA LEU A 144 -7.73 -10.34 -0.61
C LEU A 144 -8.45 -11.68 -0.55
N SER A 145 -8.82 -12.25 -1.69
CA SER A 145 -9.49 -13.55 -1.75
C SER A 145 -8.62 -14.63 -1.10
N ASP A 146 -7.35 -14.67 -1.41
CA ASP A 146 -6.40 -15.63 -0.83
C ASP A 146 -6.28 -15.43 0.69
N PHE A 147 -6.21 -14.19 1.12
CA PHE A 147 -6.13 -13.87 2.55
C PHE A 147 -7.37 -14.36 3.31
N LEU A 148 -8.56 -14.09 2.77
CA LEU A 148 -9.82 -14.52 3.37
C LEU A 148 -9.94 -16.05 3.42
N ASN A 149 -9.50 -16.73 2.36
CA ASN A 149 -9.59 -18.18 2.27
C ASN A 149 -8.56 -18.92 3.13
N SER A 150 -7.50 -18.25 3.56
CA SER A 150 -6.44 -18.84 4.40
C SER A 150 -6.64 -18.64 5.90
N ARG A 151 -7.72 -17.99 6.30
CA ARG A 151 -8.03 -17.68 7.71
C ARG A 151 -8.66 -18.84 8.43
#